data_0b4a6c231612aa18c0e59749f02e5715
#
_entry.id   0b4a6c231612aa18c0e59749f02e5715
#
_cell.length_a   1.000
_cell.length_b   1.000
_cell.length_c   1.000
_cell.angle_alpha   90.00
_cell.angle_beta   90.00
_cell.angle_gamma   90.00
#
_symmetry.space_group_name_H-M   'P 1'
#
loop_
_entity.id
_entity.type
_entity.pdbx_description
1 polymer ?
#
loop_
_entity_poly.entity_id
_entity_poly.type
_entity_poly.pdbx_seq_one_letter_code
_entity_poly.pdbx_strand_id
1 'polypeptide(L)'
;MSQFLSDTAMLPQGESRWKAEVHRGWRIGSVANGGYALALVGRALSEALKQPDPLSINAFYLAPVLLGEVEVAVESLSATRSTHFASADLRQEGELKIRVTAAYTDLDKLKGPDWANVRPPEVPAFDEAASLAMSHLEIHQ
;
A
#
# COMPACT_ATOMS: atom_id res chain seq x y z
N MET A 1 8.78 -16.18 3.84
CA MET A 1 8.26 -14.90 3.28
C MET A 1 6.76 -14.99 3.32
N SER A 2 6.04 -13.97 3.79
CA SER A 2 4.57 -14.03 3.79
C SER A 2 4.02 -13.96 2.36
N GLN A 3 2.87 -14.57 2.12
CA GLN A 3 2.19 -14.51 0.82
C GLN A 3 1.96 -13.07 0.38
N PHE A 4 1.54 -12.19 1.30
CA PHE A 4 1.34 -10.77 1.01
C PHE A 4 2.59 -10.08 0.46
N LEU A 5 3.77 -10.35 1.06
CA LEU A 5 5.02 -9.78 0.59
C LEU A 5 5.41 -10.28 -0.81
N SER A 6 5.12 -11.54 -1.11
CA SER A 6 5.32 -12.12 -2.44
C SER A 6 4.37 -11.48 -3.46
N ASP A 7 3.09 -11.39 -3.12
CA ASP A 7 2.04 -10.94 -4.04
C ASP A 7 2.04 -9.42 -4.26
N THR A 8 2.75 -8.66 -3.40
CA THR A 8 2.96 -7.21 -3.57
C THR A 8 4.36 -6.87 -4.09
N ALA A 9 5.14 -7.87 -4.52
CA ALA A 9 6.47 -7.63 -5.07
C ALA A 9 6.39 -6.78 -6.35
N MET A 10 7.29 -5.79 -6.46
CA MET A 10 7.36 -4.90 -7.60
C MET A 10 8.64 -5.16 -8.38
N LEU A 11 8.59 -5.07 -9.70
CA LEU A 11 9.73 -5.22 -10.60
C LEU A 11 10.17 -3.82 -11.07
N PRO A 12 11.37 -3.35 -10.66
CA PRO A 12 11.88 -2.06 -11.10
C PRO A 12 12.04 -2.01 -12.63
N GLN A 13 11.61 -0.90 -13.22
CA GLN A 13 11.71 -0.65 -14.67
C GLN A 13 12.66 0.53 -14.98
N GLY A 14 13.43 0.98 -13.99
CA GLY A 14 14.27 2.18 -14.06
C GLY A 14 13.46 3.47 -13.86
N GLU A 15 14.16 4.60 -13.71
CA GLU A 15 13.58 5.96 -13.64
C GLU A 15 12.33 6.10 -12.76
N SER A 16 12.36 5.56 -11.54
CA SER A 16 11.24 5.63 -10.58
C SER A 16 9.95 4.99 -11.09
N ARG A 17 10.07 3.89 -11.84
CA ARG A 17 8.95 3.09 -12.35
C ARG A 17 9.08 1.65 -11.91
N TRP A 18 7.93 1.04 -11.65
CA TRP A 18 7.79 -0.36 -11.23
C TRP A 18 6.61 -1.00 -11.92
N LYS A 19 6.71 -2.30 -12.15
CA LYS A 19 5.62 -3.14 -12.65
C LYS A 19 5.30 -4.23 -11.67
N ALA A 20 4.04 -4.65 -11.64
CA ALA A 20 3.58 -5.82 -10.93
C ALA A 20 2.44 -6.48 -11.69
N GLU A 21 2.24 -7.78 -11.43
CA GLU A 21 1.03 -8.51 -11.83
C GLU A 21 0.03 -8.47 -10.68
N VAL A 22 -1.20 -8.04 -10.93
CA VAL A 22 -2.28 -8.04 -9.93
C VAL A 22 -2.66 -9.47 -9.61
N HIS A 23 -2.33 -9.93 -8.40
CA HIS A 23 -2.54 -11.31 -7.99
C HIS A 23 -4.02 -11.61 -7.73
N ARG A 24 -4.50 -12.72 -8.34
CA ARG A 24 -5.91 -13.13 -8.30
C ARG A 24 -6.48 -13.40 -6.92
N GLY A 25 -5.65 -13.72 -5.94
CA GLY A 25 -6.06 -13.98 -4.56
C GLY A 25 -6.55 -12.73 -3.79
N TRP A 26 -6.29 -11.53 -4.31
CA TRP A 26 -6.62 -10.27 -3.67
C TRP A 26 -7.71 -9.49 -4.39
N ARG A 27 -8.62 -10.18 -5.06
CA ARG A 27 -9.74 -9.58 -5.78
C ARG A 27 -11.05 -9.68 -4.99
N ILE A 28 -11.96 -8.78 -5.29
CA ILE A 28 -13.37 -8.84 -4.89
C ILE A 28 -14.19 -8.83 -6.19
N GLY A 29 -14.79 -9.97 -6.54
CA GLY A 29 -15.39 -10.15 -7.85
C GLY A 29 -14.32 -10.08 -8.97
N SER A 30 -14.45 -9.11 -9.88
CA SER A 30 -13.52 -8.90 -11.01
C SER A 30 -12.45 -7.86 -10.76
N VAL A 31 -12.48 -7.15 -9.63
CA VAL A 31 -11.58 -6.02 -9.33
C VAL A 31 -10.64 -6.35 -8.17
N ALA A 32 -9.44 -5.77 -8.19
CA ALA A 32 -8.51 -5.86 -7.07
C ALA A 32 -9.09 -5.19 -5.82
N ASN A 33 -8.86 -5.79 -4.65
CA ASN A 33 -9.14 -5.12 -3.38
C ASN A 33 -8.37 -3.79 -3.32
N GLY A 34 -9.04 -2.71 -2.91
CA GLY A 34 -8.44 -1.38 -2.89
C GLY A 34 -7.22 -1.27 -1.99
N GLY A 35 -7.23 -1.94 -0.83
CA GLY A 35 -6.08 -1.98 0.08
C GLY A 35 -4.88 -2.71 -0.53
N TYR A 36 -5.12 -3.81 -1.24
CA TYR A 36 -4.07 -4.51 -1.97
C TYR A 36 -3.49 -3.65 -3.10
N ALA A 37 -4.35 -3.01 -3.91
CA ALA A 37 -3.88 -2.12 -4.98
C ALA A 37 -3.07 -0.93 -4.42
N LEU A 38 -3.47 -0.38 -3.26
CA LEU A 38 -2.69 0.65 -2.57
C LEU A 38 -1.37 0.10 -2.02
N ALA A 39 -1.31 -1.16 -1.60
CA ALA A 39 -0.08 -1.79 -1.13
C ALA A 39 0.97 -1.92 -2.24
N LEU A 40 0.57 -2.16 -3.50
CA LEU A 40 1.48 -2.11 -4.65
C LEU A 40 2.12 -0.71 -4.78
N VAL A 41 1.32 0.35 -4.68
CA VAL A 41 1.84 1.73 -4.69
C VAL A 41 2.77 1.99 -3.51
N GLY A 42 2.38 1.53 -2.30
CA GLY A 42 3.21 1.64 -1.10
C GLY A 42 4.56 0.96 -1.23
N ARG A 43 4.62 -0.21 -1.90
CA ARG A 43 5.89 -0.90 -2.19
C ARG A 43 6.79 -0.06 -3.09
N ALA A 44 6.27 0.47 -4.19
CA ALA A 44 7.03 1.34 -5.08
C ALA A 44 7.53 2.60 -4.36
N LEU A 45 6.70 3.22 -3.52
CA LEU A 45 7.09 4.36 -2.70
C LEU A 45 8.22 4.00 -1.72
N SER A 46 8.12 2.87 -1.00
CA SER A 46 9.14 2.43 -0.05
C SER A 46 10.47 2.11 -0.72
N GLU A 47 10.47 1.68 -1.98
CA GLU A 47 11.69 1.44 -2.75
C GLU A 47 12.28 2.72 -3.36
N ALA A 48 11.42 3.69 -3.70
CA ALA A 48 11.83 4.96 -4.29
C ALA A 48 12.38 5.96 -3.27
N LEU A 49 11.83 5.94 -2.05
CA LEU A 49 12.07 7.00 -1.07
C LEU A 49 13.18 6.62 -0.09
N LYS A 50 13.91 7.64 0.40
CA LYS A 50 15.01 7.43 1.36
C LYS A 50 14.52 7.18 2.79
N GLN A 51 13.33 7.65 3.11
CA GLN A 51 12.72 7.48 4.44
C GLN A 51 11.92 6.18 4.45
N PRO A 52 12.00 5.35 5.51
CA PRO A 52 11.44 4.01 5.50
C PRO A 52 9.93 3.95 5.73
N ASP A 53 9.36 4.90 6.47
CA ASP A 53 8.03 4.73 7.02
C ASP A 53 7.04 5.75 6.46
N PRO A 54 5.82 5.34 6.10
CA PRO A 54 4.77 6.25 5.71
C PRO A 54 4.27 7.03 6.94
N LEU A 55 4.41 8.36 6.91
CA LEU A 55 3.81 9.27 7.88
C LEU A 55 2.36 9.60 7.52
N SER A 56 2.09 9.80 6.24
CA SER A 56 0.74 9.96 5.71
C SER A 56 0.67 9.47 4.26
N ILE A 57 -0.48 8.90 3.90
CA ILE A 57 -0.81 8.52 2.53
C ILE A 57 -2.24 8.98 2.25
N ASN A 58 -2.42 9.71 1.16
CA ASN A 58 -3.72 10.10 0.63
C ASN A 58 -3.86 9.48 -0.77
N ALA A 59 -4.93 8.73 -1.01
CA ALA A 59 -5.16 8.02 -2.26
C ALA A 59 -6.52 8.36 -2.88
N PHE A 60 -6.51 8.68 -4.17
CA PHE A 60 -7.69 8.80 -4.99
C PHE A 60 -7.83 7.56 -5.87
N TYR A 61 -8.89 6.80 -5.65
CA TYR A 61 -9.29 5.67 -6.50
C TYR A 61 -10.16 6.20 -7.63
N LEU A 62 -9.61 6.30 -8.83
CA LEU A 62 -10.23 6.96 -9.98
C LEU A 62 -10.94 5.96 -10.90
N ALA A 63 -10.43 4.73 -10.97
CA ALA A 63 -11.03 3.65 -11.74
C ALA A 63 -10.67 2.28 -11.12
N PRO A 64 -11.46 1.23 -11.37
CA PRO A 64 -11.15 -0.12 -10.89
C PRO A 64 -9.82 -0.63 -11.44
N VAL A 65 -9.05 -1.29 -10.58
CA VAL A 65 -7.86 -2.06 -10.98
C VAL A 65 -8.29 -3.49 -11.24
N LEU A 66 -8.01 -4.00 -12.43
CA LEU A 66 -8.35 -5.35 -12.85
C LEU A 66 -7.15 -6.29 -12.71
N LEU A 67 -7.38 -7.60 -12.91
CA LEU A 67 -6.28 -8.56 -13.05
C LEU A 67 -5.41 -8.20 -14.24
N GLY A 68 -4.12 -8.46 -14.15
CA GLY A 68 -3.14 -8.18 -15.19
C GLY A 68 -2.04 -7.23 -14.71
N GLU A 69 -1.18 -6.85 -15.65
CA GLU A 69 -0.05 -5.98 -15.35
C GLU A 69 -0.50 -4.56 -14.98
N VAL A 70 0.16 -4.00 -13.99
CA VAL A 70 0.05 -2.59 -13.58
C VAL A 70 1.43 -1.95 -13.56
N GLU A 71 1.48 -0.64 -13.80
CA GLU A 71 2.67 0.17 -13.67
C GLU A 71 2.47 1.22 -12.58
N VAL A 72 3.48 1.39 -11.72
CA VAL A 72 3.53 2.47 -10.73
C VAL A 72 4.69 3.39 -11.07
N ALA A 73 4.40 4.67 -11.22
CA ALA A 73 5.40 5.72 -11.36
C ALA A 73 5.43 6.57 -10.09
N VAL A 74 6.61 6.83 -9.55
CA VAL A 74 6.81 7.66 -8.34
C VAL A 74 7.55 8.92 -8.73
N GLU A 75 7.05 10.07 -8.26
CA GLU A 75 7.68 11.38 -8.39
C GLU A 75 8.07 11.91 -7.01
N SER A 76 9.34 12.20 -6.83
CA SER A 76 9.84 12.90 -5.64
C SER A 76 9.51 14.37 -5.73
N LEU A 77 8.66 14.88 -4.83
CA LEU A 77 8.25 16.29 -4.81
C LEU A 77 9.21 17.15 -4.00
N SER A 78 9.64 16.66 -2.83
CA SER A 78 10.57 17.35 -1.95
C SER A 78 11.17 16.38 -0.95
N ALA A 79 12.45 16.51 -0.65
CA ALA A 79 13.13 15.74 0.37
C ALA A 79 13.85 16.66 1.34
N THR A 80 13.52 16.56 2.61
CA THR A 80 14.22 17.22 3.72
C THR A 80 15.09 16.20 4.47
N ARG A 81 15.72 16.63 5.56
CA ARG A 81 16.49 15.73 6.42
C ARG A 81 15.62 14.63 7.08
N SER A 82 14.38 14.96 7.44
CA SER A 82 13.48 14.08 8.20
C SER A 82 12.27 13.61 7.43
N THR A 83 11.89 14.26 6.33
CA THR A 83 10.66 13.94 5.61
C THR A 83 10.89 13.95 4.11
N HIS A 84 10.30 12.99 3.41
CA HIS A 84 10.31 12.92 1.96
C HIS A 84 8.85 12.94 1.46
N PHE A 85 8.51 13.92 0.63
CA PHE A 85 7.20 14.05 0.00
C PHE A 85 7.25 13.53 -1.42
N ALA A 86 6.26 12.75 -1.79
CA ALA A 86 6.17 12.16 -3.12
C ALA A 86 4.72 12.10 -3.62
N SER A 87 4.57 12.00 -4.93
CA SER A 87 3.34 11.53 -5.58
C SER A 87 3.60 10.21 -6.28
N ALA A 88 2.55 9.41 -6.47
CA ALA A 88 2.64 8.17 -7.23
C ALA A 88 1.34 7.92 -8.01
N ASP A 89 1.49 7.41 -9.23
CA ASP A 89 0.40 7.02 -10.10
C ASP A 89 0.46 5.53 -10.36
N LEU A 90 -0.62 4.81 -10.07
CA LEU A 90 -0.82 3.44 -10.57
C LEU A 90 -1.66 3.50 -11.84
N ARG A 91 -1.12 2.92 -12.92
CA ARG A 91 -1.75 2.84 -14.23
C ARG A 91 -1.92 1.39 -14.66
N GLN A 92 -2.97 1.15 -15.41
CA GLN A 92 -3.22 -0.11 -16.09
C GLN A 92 -3.66 0.17 -17.52
N GLU A 93 -3.01 -0.45 -18.51
CA GLU A 93 -3.27 -0.20 -19.93
C GLU A 93 -3.22 1.31 -20.31
N GLY A 94 -2.34 2.07 -19.66
CA GLY A 94 -2.18 3.51 -19.85
C GLY A 94 -3.19 4.37 -19.08
N GLU A 95 -4.28 3.80 -18.56
CA GLU A 95 -5.28 4.52 -17.78
C GLU A 95 -4.84 4.71 -16.32
N LEU A 96 -5.01 5.92 -15.79
CA LEU A 96 -4.76 6.24 -14.40
C LEU A 96 -5.85 5.64 -13.52
N LYS A 97 -5.48 4.68 -12.65
CA LYS A 97 -6.39 3.99 -11.75
C LYS A 97 -6.35 4.56 -10.33
N ILE A 98 -5.15 4.82 -9.81
CA ILE A 98 -4.97 5.37 -8.47
C ILE A 98 -3.92 6.47 -8.52
N ARG A 99 -4.21 7.60 -7.87
CA ARG A 99 -3.24 8.66 -7.61
C ARG A 99 -3.01 8.80 -6.11
N VAL A 100 -1.75 8.87 -5.72
CA VAL A 100 -1.33 8.95 -4.32
C VAL A 100 -0.48 10.19 -4.12
N THR A 101 -0.66 10.85 -2.97
CA THR A 101 0.32 11.75 -2.38
C THR A 101 0.72 11.20 -1.02
N ALA A 102 2.02 11.25 -0.71
CA ALA A 102 2.57 10.64 0.49
C ALA A 102 3.64 11.51 1.13
N ALA A 103 3.74 11.41 2.46
CA ALA A 103 4.88 11.88 3.24
C ALA A 103 5.49 10.66 3.95
N TYR A 104 6.79 10.51 3.83
CA TYR A 104 7.58 9.43 4.45
C TYR A 104 8.57 10.03 5.44
N THR A 105 8.85 9.32 6.51
CA THR A 105 9.80 9.68 7.57
C THR A 105 10.50 8.43 8.09
N ASP A 106 11.33 8.60 9.09
CA ASP A 106 11.90 7.51 9.90
C ASP A 106 11.25 7.62 11.29
N LEU A 107 10.25 6.76 11.56
CA LEU A 107 9.49 6.82 12.81
C LEU A 107 10.36 6.53 14.02
N ASP A 108 11.40 5.73 13.90
CA ASP A 108 12.33 5.41 14.99
C ASP A 108 13.16 6.64 15.43
N LYS A 109 13.30 7.63 14.54
CA LYS A 109 14.03 8.87 14.81
C LYS A 109 13.13 10.00 15.33
N LEU A 110 11.82 9.84 15.28
CA LEU A 110 10.91 10.85 15.80
C LEU A 110 10.99 10.89 17.33
N LYS A 111 11.16 12.10 17.84
CA LYS A 111 11.15 12.39 19.29
C LYS A 111 9.96 13.24 19.59
N GLY A 112 9.10 12.78 20.46
CA GLY A 112 7.93 13.52 20.91
C GLY A 112 7.39 12.93 22.21
N PRO A 113 6.44 13.59 22.87
CA PRO A 113 5.78 13.00 24.02
C PRO A 113 4.95 11.79 23.57
N ASP A 114 5.21 10.65 24.19
CA ASP A 114 4.36 9.48 24.11
C ASP A 114 3.11 9.75 24.95
N TRP A 115 1.99 10.01 24.29
CA TRP A 115 0.75 10.26 24.99
C TRP A 115 -0.41 9.49 24.35
N ALA A 116 -1.05 8.65 25.15
CA ALA A 116 -2.29 7.98 24.82
C ALA A 116 -3.30 8.18 25.95
N ASN A 117 -4.44 8.77 25.64
CA ASN A 117 -5.54 8.97 26.59
C ASN A 117 -6.56 7.84 26.61
N VAL A 118 -6.36 6.82 25.80
CA VAL A 118 -7.21 5.64 25.71
C VAL A 118 -6.38 4.36 25.92
N ARG A 119 -6.98 3.38 26.54
CA ARG A 119 -6.41 2.03 26.64
C ARG A 119 -6.97 1.18 25.49
N PRO A 120 -6.18 0.28 24.91
CA PRO A 120 -6.72 -0.71 23.98
C PRO A 120 -7.88 -1.48 24.65
N PRO A 121 -8.94 -1.82 23.89
CA PRO A 121 -9.97 -2.70 24.40
C PRO A 121 -9.39 -4.08 24.74
N GLU A 122 -9.95 -4.75 25.74
CA GLU A 122 -9.66 -6.15 25.99
C GLU A 122 -10.27 -6.98 24.86
N VAL A 123 -9.42 -7.67 24.11
CA VAL A 123 -9.83 -8.56 23.03
C VAL A 123 -9.26 -9.96 23.29
N PRO A 124 -9.95 -11.04 22.87
CA PRO A 124 -9.41 -12.39 22.98
C PRO A 124 -8.11 -12.52 22.15
N ALA A 125 -7.28 -13.49 22.50
CA ALA A 125 -6.11 -13.82 21.70
C ALA A 125 -6.52 -14.22 20.28
N PHE A 126 -5.64 -14.03 19.30
CA PHE A 126 -5.96 -14.23 17.87
C PHE A 126 -6.48 -15.64 17.57
N ASP A 127 -5.93 -16.66 18.24
CA ASP A 127 -6.32 -18.07 18.15
C ASP A 127 -7.65 -18.39 18.84
N GLU A 128 -8.08 -17.53 19.77
CA GLU A 128 -9.37 -17.63 20.47
C GLU A 128 -10.47 -16.82 19.76
N ALA A 129 -10.11 -15.95 18.81
CA ALA A 129 -11.05 -15.13 18.11
C ALA A 129 -11.91 -15.95 17.13
N ALA A 130 -13.24 -15.73 17.19
CA ALA A 130 -14.14 -16.40 16.26
C ALA A 130 -13.87 -15.95 14.82
N SER A 131 -13.68 -16.92 13.92
CA SER A 131 -13.60 -16.64 12.47
C SER A 131 -14.96 -16.17 11.96
N LEU A 132 -15.00 -14.98 11.40
CA LEU A 132 -16.19 -14.47 10.69
C LEU A 132 -16.19 -15.08 9.29
N ALA A 133 -17.03 -16.10 9.07
CA ALA A 133 -17.36 -16.57 7.73
C ALA A 133 -18.19 -15.49 7.04
N MET A 134 -17.53 -14.65 6.24
CA MET A 134 -18.24 -13.67 5.41
C MET A 134 -18.78 -14.38 4.17
N SER A 135 -20.04 -14.79 4.22
CA SER A 135 -20.74 -15.57 3.19
C SER A 135 -20.91 -14.85 1.84
N HIS A 136 -20.47 -13.61 1.72
CA HIS A 136 -20.61 -12.77 0.51
C HIS A 136 -19.29 -12.24 -0.06
N LEU A 137 -18.17 -12.52 0.59
CA LEU A 137 -16.84 -12.20 0.07
C LEU A 137 -16.11 -13.52 -0.16
N GLU A 138 -16.06 -13.98 -1.40
CA GLU A 138 -15.12 -15.01 -1.80
C GLU A 138 -13.70 -14.43 -1.72
N ILE A 139 -13.17 -14.32 -0.50
CA ILE A 139 -11.75 -14.13 -0.27
C ILE A 139 -11.17 -15.55 -0.34
N HIS A 140 -10.74 -15.95 -1.51
CA HIS A 140 -9.95 -17.16 -1.64
C HIS A 140 -8.58 -16.91 -1.00
N GLN A 141 -8.35 -17.55 0.14
CA GLN A 141 -7.03 -17.70 0.76
C GLN A 141 -6.17 -18.63 -0.08
#